data_67b0053558b08ef727912c52cfe7754d
#
_entry.id   67b0053558b08ef727912c52cfe7754d
#
_cell.length_a   1.000
_cell.length_b   1.000
_cell.length_c   1.000
_cell.angle_alpha   90.00
_cell.angle_beta   90.00
_cell.angle_gamma   90.00
#
_symmetry.space_group_name_H-M   'P 1'
#
loop_
_entity.id
_entity.type
_entity.pdbx_description
1 polymer ?
#
loop_
_entity_poly.entity_id
_entity_poly.type
_entity_poly.pdbx_seq_one_letter_code
_entity_poly.pdbx_strand_id
1 'polypeptide(L)'
;MKIAIVGVSGAVGQEFLRILEERRLPIDELVLFGSERSAGRTYKFRGKELTVKLLQHNDDFKGIDFALTSAGAGTSKEFAETITRHGTVMIDNSSAFRMDADVPLVVPEVNPEDAKNAPRRIIANPNCTTIQMVVALKAIEDVSHIRRVHVSTYQSASGAGAAAMAELETQYAELGAGKEPTVAKFAFQLAYNVIPHIDVFTDNDYTKEEMKMFHETRKIMHSDIAVSATCVRVPVMRAHSESVWLETERPVSVSEAREAFSKAEGVVLMDDPAGKVYPMPLFIAGKDSVYVGRIRKDLTCDNGLAFWCVSDQIRKGAALNAVQILETLI
;
A
#
# COMPACT_ATOMS: atom_id res chain seq x y z
N MET A 1 0.47 10.89 23.24
CA MET A 1 -0.65 11.06 22.27
C MET A 1 -1.64 9.90 22.38
N LYS A 2 -2.91 10.14 22.02
CA LYS A 2 -3.95 9.12 21.96
C LYS A 2 -4.24 8.74 20.52
N ILE A 3 -4.26 7.44 20.22
CA ILE A 3 -4.49 6.92 18.87
C ILE A 3 -5.72 6.00 18.87
N ALA A 4 -6.50 6.05 17.80
CA ALA A 4 -7.50 5.07 17.48
C ALA A 4 -7.08 4.19 16.30
N ILE A 5 -7.46 2.92 16.31
CA ILE A 5 -7.45 2.05 15.13
C ILE A 5 -8.89 1.68 14.80
N VAL A 6 -9.34 2.02 13.59
CA VAL A 6 -10.66 1.65 13.07
C VAL A 6 -10.50 0.52 12.06
N GLY A 7 -11.14 -0.64 12.34
CA GLY A 7 -10.98 -1.84 11.52
C GLY A 7 -9.84 -2.76 11.98
N VAL A 8 -9.55 -2.79 13.27
CA VAL A 8 -8.44 -3.55 13.88
C VAL A 8 -8.47 -5.04 13.57
N SER A 9 -9.62 -5.64 13.31
CA SER A 9 -9.76 -7.08 13.00
C SER A 9 -9.31 -7.48 11.60
N GLY A 10 -9.09 -6.51 10.71
CA GLY A 10 -8.58 -6.73 9.36
C GLY A 10 -7.06 -6.96 9.32
N ALA A 11 -6.54 -7.44 8.17
CA ALA A 11 -5.10 -7.72 8.00
C ALA A 11 -4.25 -6.45 8.25
N VAL A 12 -4.65 -5.32 7.68
CA VAL A 12 -3.95 -4.02 7.88
C VAL A 12 -4.11 -3.53 9.32
N GLY A 13 -5.30 -3.68 9.93
CA GLY A 13 -5.53 -3.31 11.33
C GLY A 13 -4.66 -4.08 12.32
N GLN A 14 -4.44 -5.37 12.07
CA GLN A 14 -3.51 -6.19 12.85
C GLN A 14 -2.05 -5.76 12.64
N GLU A 15 -1.70 -5.36 11.42
CA GLU A 15 -0.36 -4.86 11.13
C GLU A 15 -0.12 -3.48 11.78
N PHE A 16 -1.13 -2.61 11.91
CA PHE A 16 -1.01 -1.38 12.69
C PHE A 16 -0.56 -1.66 14.13
N LEU A 17 -1.18 -2.63 14.80
CA LEU A 17 -0.78 -3.00 16.17
C LEU A 17 0.71 -3.37 16.25
N ARG A 18 1.17 -4.23 15.33
CA ARG A 18 2.56 -4.69 15.28
C ARG A 18 3.53 -3.53 15.02
N ILE A 19 3.25 -2.71 14.01
CA ILE A 19 4.13 -1.60 13.62
C ILE A 19 4.19 -0.55 14.73
N LEU A 20 3.08 -0.21 15.38
CA LEU A 20 3.06 0.73 16.51
C LEU A 20 3.87 0.23 17.71
N GLU A 21 3.93 -1.09 17.93
CA GLU A 21 4.81 -1.68 18.95
C GLU A 21 6.28 -1.63 18.54
N GLU A 22 6.59 -2.03 17.29
CA GLU A 22 7.96 -2.07 16.75
C GLU A 22 8.60 -0.67 16.73
N ARG A 23 7.85 0.35 16.31
CA ARG A 23 8.34 1.73 16.19
C ARG A 23 8.38 2.51 17.49
N ARG A 24 7.80 1.97 18.57
CA ARG A 24 7.83 2.54 19.92
C ARG A 24 7.38 4.00 20.02
N LEU A 25 6.39 4.39 19.23
CA LEU A 25 5.83 5.75 19.26
C LEU A 25 5.31 6.10 20.68
N PRO A 26 5.32 7.40 21.08
CA PRO A 26 4.89 7.86 22.39
C PRO A 26 3.36 7.83 22.53
N ILE A 27 2.79 6.63 22.57
CA ILE A 27 1.35 6.39 22.68
C ILE A 27 0.97 6.24 24.15
N ASP A 28 0.16 7.16 24.67
CA ASP A 28 -0.37 7.12 26.03
C ASP A 28 -1.59 6.22 26.12
N GLU A 29 -2.43 6.26 25.07
CA GLU A 29 -3.66 5.48 25.00
C GLU A 29 -3.89 5.00 23.56
N LEU A 30 -4.26 3.73 23.41
CA LEU A 30 -4.72 3.15 22.14
C LEU A 30 -6.14 2.64 22.28
N VAL A 31 -7.03 3.09 21.41
CA VAL A 31 -8.44 2.68 21.38
C VAL A 31 -8.73 1.91 20.10
N LEU A 32 -9.41 0.79 20.22
CA LEU A 32 -9.72 -0.09 19.08
C LEU A 32 -11.20 0.00 18.73
N PHE A 33 -11.51 0.22 17.46
CA PHE A 33 -12.86 0.26 16.94
C PHE A 33 -13.08 -0.79 15.84
N GLY A 34 -14.30 -1.32 15.78
CA GLY A 34 -14.69 -2.28 14.75
C GLY A 34 -16.21 -2.36 14.55
N SER A 35 -16.63 -3.21 13.64
CA SER A 35 -18.04 -3.52 13.40
C SER A 35 -18.64 -4.40 14.50
N GLU A 36 -19.96 -4.60 14.50
CA GLU A 36 -20.65 -5.52 15.41
C GLU A 36 -20.02 -6.91 15.48
N ARG A 37 -19.50 -7.42 14.34
CA ARG A 37 -18.84 -8.74 14.28
C ARG A 37 -17.52 -8.82 15.06
N SER A 38 -16.89 -7.68 15.31
CA SER A 38 -15.60 -7.61 16.00
C SER A 38 -15.65 -6.90 17.35
N ALA A 39 -16.72 -6.17 17.66
CA ALA A 39 -16.93 -5.57 18.98
C ALA A 39 -16.87 -6.61 20.10
N GLY A 40 -16.22 -6.27 21.19
CA GLY A 40 -16.00 -7.17 22.33
C GLY A 40 -14.80 -8.13 22.19
N ARG A 41 -14.20 -8.27 21.00
CA ARG A 41 -12.94 -9.02 20.85
C ARG A 41 -11.80 -8.27 21.54
N THR A 42 -10.78 -9.00 21.99
CA THR A 42 -9.60 -8.42 22.61
C THR A 42 -8.36 -8.62 21.76
N TYR A 43 -7.46 -7.66 21.80
CA TYR A 43 -6.14 -7.70 21.19
C TYR A 43 -5.09 -7.21 22.17
N LYS A 44 -3.88 -7.80 22.12
CA LYS A 44 -2.77 -7.37 22.96
C LYS A 44 -2.00 -6.23 22.31
N PHE A 45 -1.66 -5.22 23.09
CA PHE A 45 -0.76 -4.14 22.70
C PHE A 45 0.11 -3.76 23.90
N ARG A 46 1.43 -3.83 23.76
CA ARG A 46 2.41 -3.55 24.85
C ARG A 46 2.07 -4.28 26.14
N GLY A 47 1.69 -5.56 26.02
CA GLY A 47 1.35 -6.42 27.16
C GLY A 47 -0.03 -6.17 27.81
N LYS A 48 -0.79 -5.18 27.35
CA LYS A 48 -2.16 -4.91 27.83
C LYS A 48 -3.19 -5.50 26.86
N GLU A 49 -4.29 -6.01 27.39
CA GLU A 49 -5.45 -6.39 26.57
C GLU A 49 -6.33 -5.16 26.32
N LEU A 50 -6.65 -4.93 25.06
CA LEU A 50 -7.52 -3.85 24.61
C LEU A 50 -8.77 -4.46 23.97
N THR A 51 -9.95 -4.03 24.43
CA THR A 51 -11.23 -4.48 23.89
C THR A 51 -11.66 -3.59 22.73
N VAL A 52 -12.11 -4.21 21.64
CA VAL A 52 -12.66 -3.51 20.48
C VAL A 52 -14.02 -2.92 20.83
N LYS A 53 -14.15 -1.60 20.71
CA LYS A 53 -15.42 -0.88 20.81
C LYS A 53 -16.18 -0.97 19.50
N LEU A 54 -17.51 -0.94 19.57
CA LEU A 54 -18.35 -0.77 18.40
C LEU A 54 -18.16 0.64 17.81
N LEU A 55 -17.88 0.74 16.53
CA LEU A 55 -17.84 2.02 15.83
C LEU A 55 -19.28 2.56 15.68
N GLN A 56 -19.54 3.74 16.25
CA GLN A 56 -20.86 4.36 16.28
C GLN A 56 -20.75 5.88 16.12
N HIS A 57 -21.87 6.53 15.73
CA HIS A 57 -21.97 7.99 15.71
C HIS A 57 -22.16 8.55 17.13
N ASN A 58 -21.05 8.70 17.85
CA ASN A 58 -21.01 9.21 19.22
C ASN A 58 -19.76 10.07 19.43
N ASP A 59 -19.42 10.39 20.68
CA ASP A 59 -18.28 11.24 21.03
C ASP A 59 -17.01 10.47 21.43
N ASP A 60 -16.90 9.18 21.09
CA ASP A 60 -15.76 8.33 21.46
C ASP A 60 -14.42 8.81 20.89
N PHE A 61 -14.42 9.64 19.84
CA PHE A 61 -13.20 10.25 19.27
C PHE A 61 -12.79 11.56 19.95
N LYS A 62 -13.54 12.04 20.94
CA LYS A 62 -13.16 13.24 21.67
C LYS A 62 -11.87 13.01 22.47
N GLY A 63 -10.86 13.85 22.19
CA GLY A 63 -9.54 13.78 22.82
C GLY A 63 -8.63 12.70 22.22
N ILE A 64 -8.99 12.10 21.09
CA ILE A 64 -8.09 11.26 20.26
C ILE A 64 -7.37 12.18 19.29
N ASP A 65 -6.04 12.06 19.23
CA ASP A 65 -5.21 12.88 18.34
C ASP A 65 -5.24 12.37 16.89
N PHE A 66 -5.09 11.03 16.72
CA PHE A 66 -5.02 10.39 15.40
C PHE A 66 -5.90 9.15 15.33
N ALA A 67 -6.49 8.90 14.16
CA ALA A 67 -7.22 7.68 13.86
C ALA A 67 -6.65 7.01 12.60
N LEU A 68 -6.05 5.83 12.75
CA LEU A 68 -5.63 4.97 11.65
C LEU A 68 -6.83 4.14 11.19
N THR A 69 -7.32 4.38 9.97
CA THR A 69 -8.55 3.74 9.50
C THR A 69 -8.29 2.75 8.36
N SER A 70 -8.80 1.53 8.51
CA SER A 70 -8.76 0.48 7.47
C SER A 70 -10.01 -0.39 7.56
N ALA A 71 -11.18 0.23 7.32
CA ALA A 71 -12.49 -0.40 7.43
C ALA A 71 -13.29 -0.42 6.10
N GLY A 72 -12.64 -0.02 4.99
CA GLY A 72 -13.24 0.08 3.67
C GLY A 72 -13.87 1.44 3.38
N ALA A 73 -14.02 1.76 2.09
CA ALA A 73 -14.42 3.10 1.64
C ALA A 73 -15.82 3.53 2.11
N GLY A 74 -16.77 2.60 2.21
CA GLY A 74 -18.11 2.88 2.72
C GLY A 74 -18.06 3.36 4.18
N THR A 75 -17.42 2.60 5.04
CA THR A 75 -17.23 2.95 6.46
C THR A 75 -16.44 4.24 6.64
N SER A 76 -15.38 4.45 5.85
CA SER A 76 -14.60 5.69 5.92
C SER A 76 -15.46 6.91 5.59
N LYS A 77 -16.27 6.85 4.52
CA LYS A 77 -17.20 7.95 4.17
C LYS A 77 -18.25 8.19 5.23
N GLU A 78 -18.86 7.13 5.74
CA GLU A 78 -19.91 7.20 6.76
C GLU A 78 -19.41 7.83 8.05
N PHE A 79 -18.22 7.45 8.53
CA PHE A 79 -17.73 7.85 9.86
C PHE A 79 -16.69 8.99 9.83
N ALA A 80 -16.29 9.50 8.66
CA ALA A 80 -15.27 10.55 8.58
C ALA A 80 -15.58 11.78 9.46
N GLU A 81 -16.81 12.30 9.40
CA GLU A 81 -17.24 13.43 10.22
C GLU A 81 -17.23 13.07 11.72
N THR A 82 -17.72 11.89 12.07
CA THR A 82 -17.70 11.41 13.45
C THR A 82 -16.28 11.34 14.01
N ILE A 83 -15.32 10.88 13.21
CA ILE A 83 -13.91 10.79 13.60
C ILE A 83 -13.29 12.17 13.75
N THR A 84 -13.53 13.09 12.78
CA THR A 84 -12.76 14.35 12.69
C THR A 84 -13.37 15.54 13.43
N ARG A 85 -14.68 15.51 13.75
CA ARG A 85 -15.42 16.66 14.31
C ARG A 85 -14.85 17.19 15.63
N HIS A 86 -14.14 16.37 16.40
CA HIS A 86 -13.53 16.78 17.67
C HIS A 86 -12.02 17.09 17.55
N GLY A 87 -11.49 17.19 16.33
CA GLY A 87 -10.11 17.57 16.09
C GLY A 87 -9.18 16.40 15.76
N THR A 88 -9.64 15.14 15.82
CA THR A 88 -8.88 13.96 15.44
C THR A 88 -8.45 14.04 13.97
N VAL A 89 -7.19 13.75 13.67
CA VAL A 89 -6.69 13.58 12.30
C VAL A 89 -6.91 12.13 11.87
N MET A 90 -7.69 11.92 10.83
CA MET A 90 -7.96 10.61 10.23
C MET A 90 -6.94 10.30 9.14
N ILE A 91 -6.17 9.23 9.28
CA ILE A 91 -5.30 8.69 8.24
C ILE A 91 -6.00 7.46 7.64
N ASP A 92 -6.53 7.62 6.43
CA ASP A 92 -7.45 6.65 5.82
C ASP A 92 -6.78 5.78 4.77
N ASN A 93 -6.72 4.47 5.02
CA ASN A 93 -6.17 3.48 4.11
C ASN A 93 -7.16 3.06 2.99
N SER A 94 -8.40 3.54 3.02
CA SER A 94 -9.38 3.22 1.98
C SER A 94 -9.22 4.11 0.74
N SER A 95 -9.96 3.79 -0.31
CA SER A 95 -10.00 4.62 -1.53
C SER A 95 -11.01 5.78 -1.45
N ALA A 96 -11.63 6.02 -0.27
CA ALA A 96 -12.77 6.92 -0.13
C ALA A 96 -12.47 8.37 -0.54
N PHE A 97 -11.29 8.87 -0.20
CA PHE A 97 -10.94 10.29 -0.28
C PHE A 97 -9.69 10.56 -1.11
N ARG A 98 -9.05 9.54 -1.68
CA ARG A 98 -7.74 9.67 -2.33
C ARG A 98 -7.71 10.71 -3.44
N MET A 99 -8.80 10.87 -4.19
CA MET A 99 -8.88 11.79 -5.32
C MET A 99 -9.61 13.10 -4.99
N ASP A 100 -10.07 13.30 -3.74
CA ASP A 100 -10.66 14.57 -3.30
C ASP A 100 -9.58 15.67 -3.32
N ALA A 101 -9.90 16.83 -3.89
CA ALA A 101 -8.91 17.92 -4.06
C ALA A 101 -8.43 18.50 -2.74
N ASP A 102 -9.27 18.46 -1.71
CA ASP A 102 -9.04 18.98 -0.36
C ASP A 102 -8.54 17.92 0.64
N VAL A 103 -8.15 16.72 0.14
CA VAL A 103 -7.55 15.65 0.94
C VAL A 103 -6.17 15.31 0.37
N PRO A 104 -5.08 15.49 1.13
CA PRO A 104 -3.75 15.10 0.69
C PRO A 104 -3.63 13.57 0.58
N LEU A 105 -2.91 13.13 -0.45
CA LEU A 105 -2.58 11.72 -0.71
C LEU A 105 -1.08 11.56 -0.52
N VAL A 106 -0.65 10.85 0.53
CA VAL A 106 0.72 10.99 1.03
C VAL A 106 1.51 9.69 1.03
N VAL A 107 2.72 9.79 0.50
CA VAL A 107 3.81 8.81 0.67
C VAL A 107 5.00 9.56 1.27
N PRO A 108 5.38 9.33 2.53
CA PRO A 108 6.37 10.15 3.25
C PRO A 108 7.72 10.30 2.55
N GLU A 109 8.17 9.30 1.82
CA GLU A 109 9.42 9.38 1.04
C GLU A 109 9.31 10.22 -0.24
N VAL A 110 8.09 10.65 -0.62
CA VAL A 110 7.83 11.38 -1.88
C VAL A 110 7.33 12.79 -1.63
N ASN A 111 6.26 12.94 -0.84
CA ASN A 111 5.56 14.20 -0.62
C ASN A 111 5.14 14.42 0.86
N PRO A 112 6.07 14.31 1.84
CA PRO A 112 5.73 14.40 3.27
C PRO A 112 5.07 15.73 3.66
N GLU A 113 5.41 16.82 2.98
CA GLU A 113 4.89 18.16 3.29
C GLU A 113 3.38 18.29 3.05
N ASP A 114 2.82 17.47 2.14
CA ASP A 114 1.39 17.47 1.87
C ASP A 114 0.57 17.07 3.11
N ALA A 115 1.12 16.22 3.98
CA ALA A 115 0.46 15.80 5.21
C ALA A 115 0.13 16.97 6.15
N LYS A 116 0.89 18.07 6.07
CA LYS A 116 0.68 19.26 6.90
C LYS A 116 -0.51 20.11 6.45
N ASN A 117 -1.03 19.88 5.24
CA ASN A 117 -2.16 20.59 4.68
C ASN A 117 -3.38 19.68 4.50
N ALA A 118 -4.05 19.35 5.59
CA ALA A 118 -5.24 18.52 5.63
C ALA A 118 -6.46 19.31 6.17
N PRO A 119 -7.09 20.17 5.36
CA PRO A 119 -8.16 21.08 5.82
C PRO A 119 -9.38 20.32 6.38
N ARG A 120 -9.64 19.09 5.89
CA ARG A 120 -10.70 18.23 6.41
C ARG A 120 -10.24 17.34 7.57
N ARG A 121 -9.00 17.48 8.05
CA ARG A 121 -8.37 16.56 9.01
C ARG A 121 -8.39 15.10 8.54
N ILE A 122 -8.41 14.89 7.23
CA ILE A 122 -8.33 13.59 6.59
C ILE A 122 -7.07 13.60 5.72
N ILE A 123 -6.24 12.57 5.87
CA ILE A 123 -5.09 12.29 5.03
C ILE A 123 -5.31 10.92 4.41
N ALA A 124 -5.25 10.82 3.10
CA ALA A 124 -5.43 9.56 2.40
C ALA A 124 -4.10 8.80 2.27
N ASN A 125 -4.14 7.52 2.60
CA ASN A 125 -3.07 6.58 2.35
C ASN A 125 -3.30 5.94 0.97
N PRO A 126 -2.32 5.98 0.05
CA PRO A 126 -2.51 5.55 -1.32
C PRO A 126 -2.76 4.04 -1.49
N ASN A 127 -2.99 3.65 -2.74
CA ASN A 127 -3.07 2.26 -3.17
C ASN A 127 -1.71 1.56 -2.96
N CYS A 128 -1.74 0.28 -2.60
CA CYS A 128 -0.54 -0.47 -2.21
C CYS A 128 0.50 -0.60 -3.34
N THR A 129 0.06 -0.81 -4.59
CA THR A 129 0.96 -0.83 -5.75
C THR A 129 1.47 0.56 -6.09
N THR A 130 0.63 1.59 -5.98
CA THR A 130 1.07 2.98 -6.18
C THR A 130 2.17 3.37 -5.19
N ILE A 131 2.02 3.06 -3.89
CA ILE A 131 3.02 3.43 -2.86
C ILE A 131 4.40 2.88 -3.23
N GLN A 132 4.52 1.58 -3.48
CA GLN A 132 5.83 0.99 -3.76
C GLN A 132 6.44 1.50 -5.07
N MET A 133 5.60 1.75 -6.09
CA MET A 133 6.05 2.30 -7.36
C MET A 133 6.59 3.72 -7.19
N VAL A 134 5.84 4.63 -6.56
CA VAL A 134 6.26 6.04 -6.46
C VAL A 134 7.49 6.21 -5.56
N VAL A 135 7.69 5.38 -4.54
CA VAL A 135 8.93 5.36 -3.76
C VAL A 135 10.14 5.03 -4.65
N ALA A 136 10.00 4.04 -5.53
CA ALA A 136 11.05 3.72 -6.49
C ALA A 136 11.20 4.82 -7.57
N LEU A 137 10.09 5.34 -8.10
CA LEU A 137 10.13 6.40 -9.11
C LEU A 137 10.80 7.67 -8.60
N LYS A 138 10.58 8.05 -7.34
CA LYS A 138 11.19 9.25 -6.72
C LYS A 138 12.70 9.27 -6.84
N ALA A 139 13.36 8.14 -6.66
CA ALA A 139 14.81 8.02 -6.81
C ALA A 139 15.30 8.40 -8.21
N ILE A 140 14.55 8.07 -9.25
CA ILE A 140 14.89 8.40 -10.64
C ILE A 140 14.43 9.81 -11.01
N GLU A 141 13.26 10.25 -10.51
CA GLU A 141 12.75 11.60 -10.70
C GLU A 141 13.74 12.66 -10.21
N ASP A 142 14.43 12.40 -9.09
CA ASP A 142 15.46 13.31 -8.56
C ASP A 142 16.73 13.40 -9.45
N VAL A 143 16.91 12.44 -10.35
CA VAL A 143 18.02 12.44 -11.31
C VAL A 143 17.60 13.06 -12.65
N SER A 144 16.43 12.71 -13.14
CA SER A 144 15.84 13.23 -14.38
C SER A 144 14.34 13.04 -14.37
N HIS A 145 13.60 14.09 -14.77
CA HIS A 145 12.14 14.05 -14.84
C HIS A 145 11.64 12.84 -15.65
N ILE A 146 10.69 12.11 -15.08
CA ILE A 146 10.06 10.95 -15.70
C ILE A 146 8.88 11.40 -16.55
N ARG A 147 8.94 11.14 -17.85
CA ARG A 147 7.86 11.48 -18.79
C ARG A 147 6.77 10.42 -18.84
N ARG A 148 7.17 9.15 -18.77
CA ARG A 148 6.26 8.02 -18.96
C ARG A 148 6.68 6.81 -18.14
N VAL A 149 5.69 6.08 -17.66
CA VAL A 149 5.84 4.80 -16.98
C VAL A 149 4.88 3.77 -17.57
N HIS A 150 5.41 2.61 -17.93
CA HIS A 150 4.63 1.40 -18.15
C HIS A 150 4.93 0.43 -17.01
N VAL A 151 3.90 -0.13 -16.40
CA VAL A 151 4.07 -1.05 -15.29
C VAL A 151 3.15 -2.26 -15.42
N SER A 152 3.72 -3.43 -15.18
CA SER A 152 2.94 -4.65 -14.94
C SER A 152 3.12 -5.06 -13.50
N THR A 153 2.02 -5.22 -12.76
CA THR A 153 2.07 -5.63 -11.37
C THR A 153 1.81 -7.13 -11.24
N TYR A 154 2.43 -7.74 -10.23
CA TYR A 154 2.26 -9.14 -9.83
C TYR A 154 1.81 -9.12 -8.37
N GLN A 155 0.48 -9.05 -8.17
CA GLN A 155 -0.11 -8.77 -6.87
C GLN A 155 -0.49 -10.06 -6.14
N SER A 156 0.00 -10.19 -4.93
CA SER A 156 -0.26 -11.33 -4.04
C SER A 156 -1.72 -11.39 -3.56
N ALA A 157 -2.16 -12.57 -3.14
CA ALA A 157 -3.50 -12.84 -2.61
C ALA A 157 -3.88 -11.94 -1.43
N SER A 158 -2.91 -11.62 -0.56
CA SER A 158 -3.13 -10.79 0.63
C SER A 158 -3.63 -9.37 0.34
N GLY A 159 -3.41 -8.83 -0.87
CA GLY A 159 -4.01 -7.56 -1.31
C GLY A 159 -5.55 -7.59 -1.36
N ALA A 160 -6.15 -8.77 -1.50
CA ALA A 160 -7.60 -8.98 -1.42
C ALA A 160 -8.08 -9.39 0.00
N GLY A 161 -7.19 -9.35 1.00
CA GLY A 161 -7.47 -9.58 2.40
C GLY A 161 -7.29 -11.03 2.87
N ALA A 162 -7.53 -11.26 4.17
CA ALA A 162 -7.30 -12.56 4.82
C ALA A 162 -8.10 -13.72 4.19
N ALA A 163 -9.34 -13.46 3.77
CA ALA A 163 -10.16 -14.49 3.12
C ALA A 163 -9.58 -14.95 1.77
N ALA A 164 -8.94 -14.06 1.02
CA ALA A 164 -8.29 -14.41 -0.25
C ALA A 164 -7.01 -15.24 -0.03
N MET A 165 -6.26 -14.95 1.04
CA MET A 165 -5.12 -15.78 1.44
C MET A 165 -5.57 -17.19 1.80
N ALA A 166 -6.60 -17.30 2.65
CA ALA A 166 -7.16 -18.60 3.05
C ALA A 166 -7.71 -19.40 1.85
N GLU A 167 -8.34 -18.73 0.89
CA GLU A 167 -8.81 -19.37 -0.34
C GLU A 167 -7.64 -19.93 -1.15
N LEU A 168 -6.55 -19.18 -1.34
CA LEU A 168 -5.39 -19.66 -2.06
C LEU A 168 -4.76 -20.90 -1.39
N GLU A 169 -4.63 -20.88 -0.06
CA GLU A 169 -4.15 -22.05 0.71
C GLU A 169 -5.08 -23.25 0.54
N THR A 170 -6.40 -23.02 0.60
CA THR A 170 -7.43 -24.06 0.40
C THR A 170 -7.33 -24.65 -1.00
N GLN A 171 -7.20 -23.83 -2.04
CA GLN A 171 -7.06 -24.28 -3.43
C GLN A 171 -5.84 -25.20 -3.60
N TYR A 172 -4.70 -24.85 -3.02
CA TYR A 172 -3.52 -25.72 -3.06
C TYR A 172 -3.74 -27.06 -2.35
N ALA A 173 -4.39 -27.05 -1.19
CA ALA A 173 -4.71 -28.27 -0.43
C ALA A 173 -5.70 -29.18 -1.19
N GLU A 174 -6.73 -28.58 -1.79
CA GLU A 174 -7.75 -29.30 -2.57
C GLU A 174 -7.15 -29.94 -3.83
N LEU A 175 -6.36 -29.17 -4.60
CA LEU A 175 -5.68 -29.65 -5.79
C LEU A 175 -4.67 -30.77 -5.45
N GLY A 176 -3.93 -30.62 -4.35
CA GLY A 176 -3.02 -31.67 -3.85
C GLY A 176 -3.74 -32.97 -3.43
N ALA A 177 -5.01 -32.87 -3.07
CA ALA A 177 -5.88 -34.00 -2.74
C ALA A 177 -6.68 -34.54 -3.95
N GLY A 178 -6.43 -34.01 -5.16
CA GLY A 178 -7.14 -34.39 -6.38
C GLY A 178 -8.61 -33.93 -6.42
N LYS A 179 -8.94 -32.85 -5.69
CA LYS A 179 -10.26 -32.27 -5.65
C LYS A 179 -10.35 -31.01 -6.54
N GLU A 180 -11.56 -30.65 -6.94
CA GLU A 180 -11.84 -29.37 -7.59
C GLU A 180 -11.57 -28.21 -6.59
N PRO A 181 -10.90 -27.14 -7.03
CA PRO A 181 -10.57 -26.02 -6.16
C PRO A 181 -11.77 -25.13 -5.88
N THR A 182 -11.93 -24.72 -4.64
CA THR A 182 -12.93 -23.73 -4.22
C THR A 182 -12.60 -22.35 -4.79
N VAL A 183 -13.54 -21.74 -5.50
CA VAL A 183 -13.44 -20.37 -6.05
C VAL A 183 -14.62 -19.56 -5.49
N ALA A 184 -14.35 -18.67 -4.55
CA ALA A 184 -15.36 -17.88 -3.86
C ALA A 184 -14.99 -16.39 -3.74
N LYS A 185 -13.72 -16.07 -3.49
CA LYS A 185 -13.23 -14.70 -3.32
C LYS A 185 -12.64 -14.13 -4.61
N PHE A 186 -11.93 -14.94 -5.37
CA PHE A 186 -11.41 -14.57 -6.68
C PHE A 186 -12.42 -14.86 -7.78
N ALA A 187 -12.27 -14.20 -8.94
CA ALA A 187 -13.12 -14.45 -10.10
C ALA A 187 -12.86 -15.81 -10.75
N PHE A 188 -11.66 -16.35 -10.54
CA PHE A 188 -11.19 -17.64 -11.08
C PHE A 188 -10.27 -18.31 -10.07
N GLN A 189 -10.01 -19.61 -10.28
CA GLN A 189 -8.95 -20.30 -9.56
C GLN A 189 -7.64 -19.52 -9.68
N LEU A 190 -7.00 -19.24 -8.54
CA LEU A 190 -5.71 -18.54 -8.49
C LEU A 190 -4.52 -19.50 -8.40
N ALA A 191 -4.65 -20.61 -7.67
CA ALA A 191 -3.60 -21.62 -7.60
C ALA A 191 -3.22 -22.12 -9.00
N TYR A 192 -1.92 -22.09 -9.33
CA TYR A 192 -1.34 -22.41 -10.65
C TYR A 192 -1.85 -21.52 -11.81
N ASN A 193 -2.31 -20.30 -11.52
CA ASN A 193 -2.85 -19.40 -12.51
C ASN A 193 -2.36 -17.96 -12.29
N VAL A 194 -2.50 -17.11 -13.31
CA VAL A 194 -2.39 -15.64 -13.23
C VAL A 194 -3.67 -15.04 -13.79
N ILE A 195 -4.23 -14.04 -13.05
CA ILE A 195 -5.50 -13.43 -13.42
C ILE A 195 -5.22 -11.96 -13.77
N PRO A 196 -5.26 -11.55 -15.06
CA PRO A 196 -5.01 -10.17 -15.48
C PRO A 196 -6.24 -9.28 -15.23
N HIS A 197 -6.75 -9.30 -14.01
CA HIS A 197 -7.96 -8.62 -13.60
C HIS A 197 -7.97 -8.43 -12.09
N ILE A 198 -7.84 -7.17 -11.65
CA ILE A 198 -7.97 -6.77 -10.24
C ILE A 198 -8.92 -5.58 -10.17
N ASP A 199 -9.96 -5.68 -9.31
CA ASP A 199 -11.07 -4.73 -9.20
C ASP A 199 -11.98 -4.76 -10.46
N VAL A 200 -12.94 -3.87 -10.58
CA VAL A 200 -13.90 -3.82 -11.69
C VAL A 200 -13.36 -3.03 -12.87
N PHE A 201 -13.78 -3.40 -14.08
CA PHE A 201 -13.47 -2.63 -15.29
C PHE A 201 -14.18 -1.28 -15.33
N THR A 202 -13.56 -0.32 -15.96
CA THR A 202 -14.08 1.00 -16.27
C THR A 202 -14.42 1.11 -17.77
N ASP A 203 -15.02 2.22 -18.19
CA ASP A 203 -15.50 2.39 -19.57
C ASP A 203 -14.38 2.44 -20.64
N ASN A 204 -13.13 2.55 -20.22
CA ASN A 204 -11.94 2.56 -21.09
C ASN A 204 -11.18 1.24 -21.09
N ASP A 205 -11.81 0.14 -20.67
CA ASP A 205 -11.26 -1.21 -20.58
C ASP A 205 -10.11 -1.40 -19.57
N TYR A 206 -9.71 -0.34 -18.85
CA TYR A 206 -8.84 -0.46 -17.68
C TYR A 206 -9.64 -0.87 -16.46
N THR A 207 -9.00 -1.54 -15.51
CA THR A 207 -9.62 -1.79 -14.19
C THR A 207 -9.47 -0.56 -13.29
N LYS A 208 -10.31 -0.47 -12.25
CA LYS A 208 -10.14 0.58 -11.22
C LYS A 208 -8.79 0.51 -10.54
N GLU A 209 -8.21 -0.69 -10.38
CA GLU A 209 -6.87 -0.84 -9.80
C GLU A 209 -5.81 -0.15 -10.67
N GLU A 210 -5.87 -0.33 -11.98
CA GLU A 210 -4.99 0.30 -12.96
C GLU A 210 -5.18 1.82 -13.00
N MET A 211 -6.43 2.28 -12.95
CA MET A 211 -6.74 3.71 -12.89
C MET A 211 -6.27 4.38 -11.59
N LYS A 212 -6.23 3.67 -10.45
CA LYS A 212 -5.58 4.17 -9.24
C LYS A 212 -4.11 4.46 -9.49
N MET A 213 -3.37 3.55 -10.10
CA MET A 213 -1.96 3.79 -10.41
C MET A 213 -1.76 5.02 -11.30
N PHE A 214 -2.62 5.24 -12.28
CA PHE A 214 -2.59 6.42 -13.14
C PHE A 214 -2.84 7.73 -12.37
N HIS A 215 -3.94 7.80 -11.63
CA HIS A 215 -4.36 9.04 -10.97
C HIS A 215 -3.54 9.35 -9.71
N GLU A 216 -3.32 8.34 -8.87
CA GLU A 216 -2.64 8.51 -7.60
C GLU A 216 -1.16 8.86 -7.79
N THR A 217 -0.45 8.24 -8.75
CA THR A 217 0.94 8.58 -9.07
C THR A 217 1.08 10.06 -9.42
N ARG A 218 0.22 10.57 -10.28
CA ARG A 218 0.25 11.98 -10.70
C ARG A 218 -0.01 12.93 -9.53
N LYS A 219 -0.97 12.59 -8.66
CA LYS A 219 -1.30 13.38 -7.47
C LYS A 219 -0.15 13.39 -6.47
N ILE A 220 0.45 12.25 -6.16
CA ILE A 220 1.53 12.12 -5.18
C ILE A 220 2.80 12.80 -5.66
N MET A 221 3.15 12.62 -6.94
CA MET A 221 4.39 13.17 -7.50
C MET A 221 4.24 14.61 -8.00
N HIS A 222 3.06 15.23 -7.87
CA HIS A 222 2.74 16.58 -8.39
C HIS A 222 3.18 16.75 -9.85
N SER A 223 2.94 15.75 -10.68
CA SER A 223 3.43 15.66 -12.05
C SER A 223 2.37 15.14 -13.01
N ASP A 224 2.51 15.46 -14.28
CA ASP A 224 1.68 14.96 -15.37
C ASP A 224 2.24 13.69 -16.03
N ILE A 225 3.11 12.97 -15.33
CA ILE A 225 3.68 11.68 -15.77
C ILE A 225 2.62 10.81 -16.43
N ALA A 226 2.90 10.35 -17.65
CA ALA A 226 2.03 9.41 -18.33
C ALA A 226 2.23 8.00 -17.76
N VAL A 227 1.18 7.42 -17.18
CA VAL A 227 1.22 6.08 -16.58
C VAL A 227 0.28 5.13 -17.30
N SER A 228 0.75 3.93 -17.64
CA SER A 228 -0.10 2.84 -18.11
C SER A 228 0.24 1.59 -17.32
N ALA A 229 -0.78 0.97 -16.74
CA ALA A 229 -0.63 -0.18 -15.86
C ALA A 229 -1.41 -1.40 -16.36
N THR A 230 -0.88 -2.59 -16.12
CA THR A 230 -1.61 -3.86 -16.18
C THR A 230 -1.49 -4.54 -14.82
N CYS A 231 -2.60 -4.72 -14.13
CA CYS A 231 -2.62 -5.28 -12.79
C CYS A 231 -3.02 -6.77 -12.81
N VAL A 232 -2.09 -7.62 -12.37
CA VAL A 232 -2.24 -9.09 -12.43
C VAL A 232 -2.24 -9.67 -11.03
N ARG A 233 -3.25 -10.50 -10.70
CA ARG A 233 -3.26 -11.33 -9.50
C ARG A 233 -2.44 -12.60 -9.74
N VAL A 234 -1.49 -12.89 -8.85
CA VAL A 234 -0.61 -14.05 -8.93
C VAL A 234 -0.75 -14.94 -7.69
N PRO A 235 -0.42 -16.26 -7.79
CA PRO A 235 -0.57 -17.21 -6.70
C PRO A 235 0.58 -17.10 -5.68
N VAL A 236 0.78 -15.90 -5.17
CA VAL A 236 1.74 -15.52 -4.13
C VAL A 236 0.96 -15.05 -2.91
N MET A 237 1.35 -15.49 -1.72
CA MET A 237 0.62 -15.19 -0.50
C MET A 237 0.74 -13.73 -0.08
N ARG A 238 1.95 -13.17 -0.05
CA ARG A 238 2.26 -11.84 0.48
C ARG A 238 3.42 -11.20 -0.28
N ALA A 239 3.48 -9.88 -0.31
CA ALA A 239 4.32 -9.00 -1.08
C ALA A 239 3.94 -8.90 -2.57
N HIS A 240 3.87 -7.67 -3.06
CA HIS A 240 3.63 -7.36 -4.46
C HIS A 240 4.95 -7.14 -5.19
N SER A 241 4.97 -7.52 -6.46
CA SER A 241 6.08 -7.23 -7.34
C SER A 241 5.59 -6.37 -8.51
N GLU A 242 6.50 -5.61 -9.10
CA GLU A 242 6.22 -4.79 -10.28
C GLU A 242 7.39 -4.83 -11.26
N SER A 243 7.06 -4.99 -12.52
CA SER A 243 7.98 -4.77 -13.63
C SER A 243 7.71 -3.37 -14.18
N VAL A 244 8.67 -2.47 -14.02
CA VAL A 244 8.55 -1.07 -14.37
C VAL A 244 9.45 -0.74 -15.54
N TRP A 245 8.90 -0.09 -16.56
CA TRP A 245 9.61 0.59 -17.63
C TRP A 245 9.30 2.08 -17.54
N LEU A 246 10.30 2.90 -17.64
CA LEU A 246 10.12 4.35 -17.64
C LEU A 246 10.98 5.03 -18.70
N GLU A 247 10.52 6.19 -19.13
CA GLU A 247 11.23 7.10 -20.01
C GLU A 247 11.47 8.41 -19.25
N THR A 248 12.72 8.86 -19.25
CA THR A 248 13.14 10.11 -18.61
C THR A 248 13.38 11.22 -19.63
N GLU A 249 13.45 12.46 -19.18
CA GLU A 249 13.71 13.61 -20.05
C GLU A 249 15.11 13.57 -20.64
N ARG A 250 16.12 13.28 -19.84
CA ARG A 250 17.48 12.97 -20.29
C ARG A 250 17.82 11.51 -20.03
N PRO A 251 18.72 10.90 -20.79
CA PRO A 251 19.17 9.54 -20.50
C PRO A 251 19.73 9.42 -19.08
N VAL A 252 19.33 8.36 -18.38
CA VAL A 252 19.88 7.95 -17.09
C VAL A 252 20.58 6.61 -17.29
N SER A 253 21.86 6.55 -16.98
CA SER A 253 22.62 5.32 -17.09
C SER A 253 22.25 4.33 -15.98
N VAL A 254 22.49 3.04 -16.21
CA VAL A 254 22.27 2.00 -15.18
C VAL A 254 23.10 2.27 -13.92
N SER A 255 24.29 2.83 -14.07
CA SER A 255 25.14 3.20 -12.94
C SER A 255 24.53 4.33 -12.11
N GLU A 256 24.06 5.41 -12.78
CA GLU A 256 23.37 6.52 -12.10
C GLU A 256 22.10 6.04 -11.41
N ALA A 257 21.31 5.17 -12.06
CA ALA A 257 20.10 4.60 -11.46
C ALA A 257 20.41 3.76 -10.21
N ARG A 258 21.44 2.90 -10.25
CA ARG A 258 21.89 2.14 -9.07
C ARG A 258 22.34 3.05 -7.95
N GLU A 259 23.09 4.10 -8.25
CA GLU A 259 23.51 5.09 -7.27
C GLU A 259 22.31 5.80 -6.65
N ALA A 260 21.33 6.23 -7.44
CA ALA A 260 20.11 6.86 -7.00
C ALA A 260 19.31 5.94 -6.06
N PHE A 261 19.05 4.70 -6.46
CA PHE A 261 18.34 3.73 -5.61
C PHE A 261 19.10 3.40 -4.32
N SER A 262 20.43 3.37 -4.34
CA SER A 262 21.22 3.07 -3.15
C SER A 262 21.18 4.16 -2.08
N LYS A 263 20.84 5.39 -2.47
CA LYS A 263 20.75 6.57 -1.59
C LYS A 263 19.32 6.94 -1.22
N ALA A 264 18.34 6.40 -1.94
CA ALA A 264 16.93 6.78 -1.76
C ALA A 264 16.38 6.27 -0.43
N GLU A 265 15.66 7.13 0.27
CA GLU A 265 14.95 6.78 1.49
C GLU A 265 13.88 5.72 1.21
N GLY A 266 13.72 4.75 2.09
CA GLY A 266 12.74 3.68 1.95
C GLY A 266 13.07 2.63 0.89
N VAL A 267 14.18 2.77 0.14
CA VAL A 267 14.61 1.84 -0.91
C VAL A 267 15.81 1.01 -0.46
N VAL A 268 15.80 -0.27 -0.82
CA VAL A 268 16.95 -1.18 -0.69
C VAL A 268 17.32 -1.70 -2.08
N LEU A 269 18.54 -1.36 -2.52
CA LEU A 269 19.08 -1.89 -3.76
C LEU A 269 19.50 -3.36 -3.57
N MET A 270 18.94 -4.23 -4.40
CA MET A 270 19.22 -5.67 -4.43
C MET A 270 19.40 -6.12 -5.89
N ASP A 271 20.56 -5.80 -6.48
CA ASP A 271 20.79 -5.89 -7.93
C ASP A 271 22.18 -6.47 -8.28
N ASP A 272 22.34 -7.77 -8.07
CA ASP A 272 23.47 -8.56 -8.57
C ASP A 272 22.95 -9.75 -9.41
N PRO A 273 22.69 -9.54 -10.71
CA PRO A 273 22.20 -10.60 -11.59
C PRO A 273 23.16 -11.78 -11.75
N ALA A 274 24.48 -11.55 -11.67
CA ALA A 274 25.48 -12.60 -11.80
C ALA A 274 25.46 -13.54 -10.58
N GLY A 275 25.30 -12.97 -9.39
CA GLY A 275 25.12 -13.70 -8.13
C GLY A 275 23.68 -14.18 -7.90
N LYS A 276 22.75 -13.94 -8.85
CA LYS A 276 21.31 -14.23 -8.72
C LYS A 276 20.66 -13.53 -7.52
N VAL A 277 21.11 -12.33 -7.17
CA VAL A 277 20.58 -11.52 -6.07
C VAL A 277 19.67 -10.45 -6.64
N TYR A 278 18.37 -10.62 -6.43
CA TYR A 278 17.31 -9.68 -6.82
C TYR A 278 16.08 -9.89 -5.93
N PRO A 279 15.21 -8.89 -5.76
CA PRO A 279 14.09 -9.01 -4.84
C PRO A 279 13.01 -9.96 -5.34
N MET A 280 12.50 -10.78 -4.42
CA MET A 280 11.39 -11.71 -4.65
C MET A 280 10.41 -11.69 -3.47
N PRO A 281 9.09 -11.85 -3.71
CA PRO A 281 8.08 -11.82 -2.64
C PRO A 281 8.39 -12.73 -1.46
N LEU A 282 8.89 -13.93 -1.73
CA LEU A 282 9.24 -14.93 -0.71
C LEU A 282 10.20 -14.40 0.37
N PHE A 283 11.14 -13.54 -0.02
CA PHE A 283 12.18 -13.00 0.88
C PHE A 283 11.88 -11.59 1.39
N ILE A 284 10.90 -10.92 0.79
CA ILE A 284 10.57 -9.51 1.10
C ILE A 284 9.33 -9.41 1.99
N ALA A 285 8.46 -10.42 1.99
CA ALA A 285 7.30 -10.44 2.87
C ALA A 285 7.70 -10.19 4.33
N GLY A 286 7.00 -9.27 5.01
CA GLY A 286 7.26 -8.84 6.38
C GLY A 286 8.34 -7.76 6.55
N LYS A 287 8.95 -7.26 5.46
CA LYS A 287 9.96 -6.19 5.50
C LYS A 287 9.36 -4.83 5.18
N ASP A 288 10.03 -3.77 5.63
CA ASP A 288 9.52 -2.38 5.58
C ASP A 288 9.82 -1.66 4.27
N SER A 289 10.97 -1.94 3.66
CA SER A 289 11.48 -1.20 2.52
C SER A 289 10.87 -1.65 1.19
N VAL A 290 10.98 -0.78 0.19
CA VAL A 290 10.82 -1.13 -1.24
C VAL A 290 12.16 -1.65 -1.75
N TYR A 291 12.19 -2.86 -2.24
CA TYR A 291 13.39 -3.50 -2.77
C TYR A 291 13.43 -3.39 -4.28
N VAL A 292 14.53 -2.87 -4.82
CA VAL A 292 14.70 -2.64 -6.27
C VAL A 292 15.88 -3.44 -6.79
N GLY A 293 15.70 -4.04 -7.96
CA GLY A 293 16.75 -4.78 -8.67
C GLY A 293 16.41 -4.98 -10.15
N ARG A 294 17.21 -5.80 -10.82
CA ARG A 294 17.07 -6.04 -12.26
C ARG A 294 17.08 -4.75 -13.07
N ILE A 295 17.90 -3.77 -12.63
CA ILE A 295 18.06 -2.47 -13.31
C ILE A 295 18.82 -2.66 -14.61
N ARG A 296 18.24 -2.16 -15.71
CA ARG A 296 18.80 -2.30 -17.04
C ARG A 296 18.33 -1.19 -17.97
N LYS A 297 19.12 -0.91 -19.00
CA LYS A 297 18.69 -0.01 -20.07
C LYS A 297 17.51 -0.64 -20.82
N ASP A 298 16.54 0.17 -21.21
CA ASP A 298 15.51 -0.22 -22.16
C ASP A 298 16.16 -0.30 -23.55
N LEU A 299 15.93 -1.40 -24.27
CA LEU A 299 16.48 -1.63 -25.61
C LEU A 299 15.67 -0.94 -26.71
N THR A 300 14.51 -0.41 -26.38
CA THR A 300 13.55 0.18 -27.32
C THR A 300 13.45 1.70 -27.22
N CYS A 301 14.03 2.30 -26.18
CA CYS A 301 14.00 3.74 -25.93
C CYS A 301 15.35 4.21 -25.39
N ASP A 302 15.94 5.22 -26.03
CA ASP A 302 17.28 5.74 -25.66
C ASP A 302 17.29 6.35 -24.24
N ASN A 303 16.20 6.97 -23.82
CA ASN A 303 16.02 7.54 -22.49
C ASN A 303 15.31 6.56 -21.52
N GLY A 304 15.18 5.29 -21.91
CA GLY A 304 14.43 4.29 -21.18
C GLY A 304 15.27 3.53 -20.18
N LEU A 305 14.65 3.25 -19.03
CA LEU A 305 15.13 2.32 -17.99
C LEU A 305 14.07 1.29 -17.67
N ALA A 306 14.52 0.10 -17.29
CA ALA A 306 13.64 -0.91 -16.72
C ALA A 306 14.21 -1.43 -15.40
N PHE A 307 13.33 -1.70 -14.43
CA PHE A 307 13.69 -2.32 -13.16
C PHE A 307 12.55 -3.19 -12.62
N TRP A 308 12.86 -3.91 -11.59
CA TRP A 308 11.93 -4.74 -10.83
C TRP A 308 11.88 -4.25 -9.41
N CYS A 309 10.68 -4.02 -8.85
CA CYS A 309 10.54 -3.70 -7.44
C CYS A 309 9.60 -4.67 -6.74
N VAL A 310 9.86 -4.87 -5.44
CA VAL A 310 9.07 -5.73 -4.56
C VAL A 310 8.92 -5.05 -3.21
N SER A 311 7.71 -5.03 -2.67
CA SER A 311 7.46 -4.55 -1.31
C SER A 311 6.31 -5.30 -0.66
N ASP A 312 6.29 -5.32 0.67
CA ASP A 312 5.18 -5.88 1.42
C ASP A 312 4.00 -4.91 1.43
N GLN A 313 2.94 -5.29 0.71
CA GLN A 313 1.77 -4.43 0.51
C GLN A 313 0.90 -4.26 1.76
N ILE A 314 1.07 -5.08 2.81
CA ILE A 314 0.40 -4.87 4.11
C ILE A 314 1.22 -3.90 4.97
N ARG A 315 2.56 -3.96 4.87
CA ARG A 315 3.46 -3.05 5.59
C ARG A 315 3.62 -1.73 4.81
N LYS A 316 4.64 -1.59 3.98
CA LYS A 316 4.89 -0.34 3.25
C LYS A 316 3.71 0.06 2.35
N GLY A 317 3.07 -0.89 1.72
CA GLY A 317 1.91 -0.62 0.86
C GLY A 317 0.62 -0.24 1.61
N ALA A 318 0.59 -0.28 2.95
CA ALA A 318 -0.61 0.06 3.73
C ALA A 318 -0.27 0.56 5.14
N ALA A 319 -0.12 -0.35 6.11
CA ALA A 319 -0.05 0.00 7.52
C ALA A 319 1.19 0.83 7.86
N LEU A 320 2.35 0.47 7.35
CA LEU A 320 3.58 1.20 7.61
C LEU A 320 3.53 2.60 7.02
N ASN A 321 3.07 2.76 5.77
CA ASN A 321 2.95 4.08 5.15
C ASN A 321 2.03 5.00 5.96
N ALA A 322 0.89 4.49 6.45
CA ALA A 322 -0.03 5.27 7.28
C ALA A 322 0.60 5.65 8.64
N VAL A 323 1.39 4.76 9.26
CA VAL A 323 2.13 5.08 10.49
C VAL A 323 3.26 6.09 10.21
N GLN A 324 3.96 5.98 9.08
CA GLN A 324 4.96 6.97 8.67
C GLN A 324 4.33 8.34 8.40
N ILE A 325 3.10 8.40 7.81
CA ILE A 325 2.35 9.66 7.71
C ILE A 325 2.09 10.26 9.09
N LEU A 326 1.68 9.45 10.06
CA LEU A 326 1.51 9.91 11.44
C LEU A 326 2.83 10.47 12.00
N GLU A 327 3.95 9.80 11.76
CA GLU A 327 5.28 10.23 12.22
C GLU A 327 5.70 11.59 11.63
N THR A 328 5.25 11.96 10.43
CA THR A 328 5.54 13.30 9.87
C THR A 328 4.78 14.43 10.57
N LEU A 329 3.80 14.11 11.42
CA LEU A 329 2.92 15.07 12.09
C LEU A 329 3.22 15.26 13.58
N ILE A 330 4.19 14.52 14.13
CA ILE A 330 4.55 14.55 15.58
C ILE A 330 5.96 15.03 15.85
#